data_9b5c13d22f5e5d3c58eb4e3d0024ed6b
#
_entry.id   9b5c13d22f5e5d3c58eb4e3d0024ed6b
#
_cell.length_a   1.000
_cell.length_b   1.000
_cell.length_c   1.000
_cell.angle_alpha   90.00
_cell.angle_beta   90.00
_cell.angle_gamma   90.00
#
_symmetry.space_group_name_H-M   'P 1'
#
loop_
_entity.id
_entity.type
_entity.pdbx_description
1 polymer ?
#
loop_
_entity_poly.entity_id
_entity_poly.type
_entity_poly.pdbx_seq_one_letter_code
_entity_poly.pdbx_strand_id
1 'polypeptide(L)'
;MLLPAARCLLVAVSVLVAMTTPAIGYDRITGETFASRSEVIAPHGMAATSQPLATQIALDVLKAGGSAVDAAIAANAALGLMEPVGCGIGGDLFAIVWDADEGELSGLNASGRSPASLTLEYFEEQGLESIPALGPLPVSVPGAVDGWFELHERYGRLPMKEILAPAIRYAREGFPVSELIAYYWQRNAEYLKDFPGFAETFMPDGRAPRKGEMFRNPRLAGTYEKLAEQGRDVFYRGEMAREIADYMQANGGFLSYEDMANHRSEWVQPVSTDYRGWEVFELPPNSQGIAALQMLNILEGYNVASMGFGSADYLHVLTEAKKLAFEDRARYYADMDFAEVPVERLISKQYAAARRDLIDMEQASKSLPAGGAALENGDTIYLTVADSDGNMVSLIQSNYRGMGSGMTPGDLGFVLQDRGELFSLERGHPNVYEPGKRPFQTIIPAFVLRDGKPLMSFGVMGGAMQPQGHTQIVVNMVDFGMNLQEAGDAPRLRHSGSSQPTGGTMTDGGTVHLEHGFDQAVHRELLRRGHRLGGSNGGFGGYQAIMKDHDEGVYYGASESRKDGQAAGY
;
A
#
# COMPACT_ATOMS: atom_id res chain seq x y z
N MET A 1 -32.79 -13.95 -80.14
CA MET A 1 -33.71 -13.77 -78.98
C MET A 1 -33.21 -14.65 -77.82
N LEU A 2 -32.25 -14.19 -77.05
CA LEU A 2 -31.75 -14.84 -75.83
C LEU A 2 -30.90 -13.82 -75.06
N LEU A 3 -31.48 -13.17 -74.05
CA LEU A 3 -30.94 -12.49 -72.92
C LEU A 3 -32.12 -11.87 -72.16
N PRO A 4 -32.41 -12.17 -70.91
CA PRO A 4 -31.71 -11.70 -69.75
C PRO A 4 -31.84 -12.68 -68.57
N ALA A 5 -30.83 -13.45 -68.27
CA ALA A 5 -30.80 -14.25 -67.03
C ALA A 5 -29.52 -14.00 -66.17
N ALA A 6 -28.56 -13.22 -66.69
CA ALA A 6 -27.28 -13.04 -66.01
C ALA A 6 -27.20 -11.81 -65.06
N ARG A 7 -28.19 -10.91 -65.05
CA ARG A 7 -28.18 -9.69 -64.20
C ARG A 7 -28.82 -9.83 -62.83
N CYS A 8 -29.65 -10.84 -62.60
CA CYS A 8 -30.29 -11.05 -61.30
C CYS A 8 -29.47 -11.86 -60.31
N LEU A 9 -28.47 -12.62 -60.79
CA LEU A 9 -27.63 -13.43 -59.89
C LEU A 9 -26.51 -12.63 -59.18
N LEU A 10 -26.04 -11.53 -59.77
CA LEU A 10 -24.97 -10.70 -59.21
C LEU A 10 -25.47 -9.75 -58.09
N VAL A 11 -26.75 -9.40 -58.05
CA VAL A 11 -27.34 -8.56 -57.01
C VAL A 11 -27.71 -9.40 -55.78
N ALA A 12 -28.06 -10.66 -55.92
CA ALA A 12 -28.39 -11.54 -54.81
C ALA A 12 -27.14 -12.00 -54.00
N VAL A 13 -25.95 -12.10 -54.63
CA VAL A 13 -24.72 -12.47 -53.96
C VAL A 13 -24.12 -11.27 -53.18
N SER A 14 -24.36 -10.03 -53.66
CA SER A 14 -23.86 -8.83 -52.96
C SER A 14 -24.68 -8.46 -51.69
N VAL A 15 -25.91 -8.94 -51.57
CA VAL A 15 -26.75 -8.70 -50.38
C VAL A 15 -26.53 -9.78 -49.29
N LEU A 16 -26.03 -10.97 -49.66
CA LEU A 16 -25.79 -12.06 -48.69
C LEU A 16 -24.43 -11.97 -47.97
N VAL A 17 -23.50 -11.16 -48.48
CA VAL A 17 -22.18 -10.97 -47.83
C VAL A 17 -22.20 -9.83 -46.80
N ALA A 18 -23.27 -9.05 -46.75
CA ALA A 18 -23.40 -7.91 -45.82
C ALA A 18 -24.07 -8.24 -44.47
N MET A 19 -24.40 -9.52 -44.18
CA MET A 19 -25.13 -9.89 -42.95
C MET A 19 -24.48 -11.01 -42.12
N THR A 20 -23.17 -11.13 -42.13
CA THR A 20 -22.47 -11.98 -41.14
C THR A 20 -21.32 -11.24 -40.50
N THR A 21 -21.57 -10.08 -39.95
CA THR A 21 -20.77 -9.70 -38.77
C THR A 21 -21.28 -10.58 -37.63
N PRO A 22 -20.49 -11.50 -37.09
CA PRO A 22 -20.89 -12.13 -35.85
C PRO A 22 -21.20 -11.00 -34.88
N ALA A 23 -22.43 -10.99 -34.32
CA ALA A 23 -22.69 -10.18 -33.14
C ALA A 23 -21.76 -10.77 -32.04
N ILE A 24 -20.59 -10.21 -31.92
CA ILE A 24 -19.71 -10.52 -30.80
C ILE A 24 -20.41 -9.88 -29.61
N GLY A 25 -21.15 -10.67 -28.86
CA GLY A 25 -21.64 -10.28 -27.57
C GLY A 25 -20.44 -10.15 -26.62
N TYR A 26 -20.08 -8.94 -26.29
CA TYR A 26 -19.12 -8.71 -25.21
C TYR A 26 -19.90 -8.72 -23.89
N ASP A 27 -19.42 -9.51 -22.92
CA ASP A 27 -19.94 -9.48 -21.55
C ASP A 27 -19.51 -8.22 -20.80
N ARG A 28 -18.58 -7.43 -21.37
CA ARG A 28 -18.03 -6.20 -20.81
C ARG A 28 -18.24 -5.02 -21.75
N ILE A 29 -18.57 -3.86 -21.18
CA ILE A 29 -18.84 -2.63 -21.94
C ILE A 29 -17.59 -2.14 -22.66
N THR A 30 -16.42 -2.21 -22.03
CA THR A 30 -15.15 -1.68 -22.53
C THR A 30 -14.40 -2.68 -23.42
N GLY A 31 -14.70 -3.98 -23.34
CA GLY A 31 -14.06 -5.00 -24.17
C GLY A 31 -12.62 -5.35 -23.77
N GLU A 32 -12.21 -5.06 -22.53
CA GLU A 32 -10.89 -5.41 -22.02
C GLU A 32 -10.59 -6.91 -22.09
N THR A 33 -9.33 -7.26 -22.33
CA THR A 33 -8.87 -8.66 -22.51
C THR A 33 -8.68 -9.43 -21.21
N PHE A 34 -8.78 -8.77 -20.07
CA PHE A 34 -8.68 -9.36 -18.74
C PHE A 34 -10.03 -9.35 -18.00
N ALA A 35 -10.16 -10.22 -17.01
CA ALA A 35 -11.37 -10.27 -16.19
C ALA A 35 -11.46 -9.03 -15.29
N SER A 36 -12.60 -8.36 -15.34
CA SER A 36 -12.94 -7.23 -14.49
C SER A 36 -14.41 -7.29 -14.10
N ARG A 37 -14.85 -6.43 -13.21
CA ARG A 37 -16.27 -6.22 -12.84
C ARG A 37 -16.60 -4.74 -12.96
N SER A 38 -17.90 -4.40 -12.83
CA SER A 38 -18.31 -3.00 -12.79
C SER A 38 -17.85 -2.35 -11.48
N GLU A 39 -17.61 -1.06 -11.55
CA GLU A 39 -17.41 -0.21 -10.38
C GLU A 39 -18.64 -0.25 -9.46
N VAL A 40 -18.42 -0.08 -8.16
CA VAL A 40 -19.52 0.15 -7.22
C VAL A 40 -19.88 1.62 -7.26
N ILE A 41 -21.17 1.96 -7.38
CA ILE A 41 -21.64 3.34 -7.44
C ILE A 41 -22.57 3.61 -6.27
N ALA A 42 -22.37 4.72 -5.55
CA ALA A 42 -23.20 5.10 -4.42
C ALA A 42 -23.24 6.64 -4.20
N PRO A 43 -24.38 7.21 -3.77
CA PRO A 43 -24.53 8.65 -3.66
C PRO A 43 -24.11 9.26 -2.32
N HIS A 44 -24.08 8.50 -1.21
CA HIS A 44 -23.95 9.07 0.14
C HIS A 44 -22.64 8.76 0.84
N GLY A 45 -22.07 7.61 0.56
CA GLY A 45 -20.81 7.20 1.19
C GLY A 45 -20.25 5.93 0.57
N MET A 46 -18.94 5.76 0.66
CA MET A 46 -18.21 4.65 0.06
C MET A 46 -17.10 4.21 0.98
N ALA A 47 -16.86 2.90 1.05
CA ALA A 47 -15.68 2.33 1.69
C ALA A 47 -15.09 1.23 0.81
N ALA A 48 -13.76 1.17 0.73
CA ALA A 48 -13.03 0.10 0.06
C ALA A 48 -11.89 -0.36 0.95
N THR A 49 -11.89 -1.64 1.31
CA THR A 49 -10.87 -2.26 2.19
C THR A 49 -10.46 -3.63 1.66
N SER A 50 -9.38 -4.17 2.19
CA SER A 50 -8.87 -5.49 1.83
C SER A 50 -9.67 -6.67 2.42
N GLN A 51 -10.73 -6.38 3.26
CA GLN A 51 -11.53 -7.41 3.93
C GLN A 51 -13.01 -6.98 4.01
N PRO A 52 -13.98 -7.81 3.52
CA PRO A 52 -15.38 -7.41 3.41
C PRO A 52 -16.07 -7.03 4.73
N LEU A 53 -15.73 -7.69 5.85
CA LEU A 53 -16.30 -7.33 7.16
C LEU A 53 -15.81 -5.95 7.62
N ALA A 54 -14.56 -5.58 7.33
CA ALA A 54 -14.05 -4.25 7.63
C ALA A 54 -14.72 -3.17 6.76
N THR A 55 -14.99 -3.47 5.48
CA THR A 55 -15.78 -2.58 4.61
C THR A 55 -17.19 -2.38 5.17
N GLN A 56 -17.84 -3.44 5.63
CA GLN A 56 -19.17 -3.36 6.23
C GLN A 56 -19.18 -2.52 7.52
N ILE A 57 -18.17 -2.69 8.38
CA ILE A 57 -17.99 -1.88 9.59
C ILE A 57 -17.86 -0.40 9.24
N ALA A 58 -17.04 -0.05 8.24
CA ALA A 58 -16.93 1.34 7.79
C ALA A 58 -18.28 1.93 7.37
N LEU A 59 -19.08 1.19 6.57
CA LEU A 59 -20.41 1.63 6.15
C LEU A 59 -21.38 1.79 7.34
N ASP A 60 -21.34 0.89 8.31
CA ASP A 60 -22.19 0.97 9.49
C ASP A 60 -21.86 2.23 10.33
N VAL A 61 -20.58 2.57 10.45
CA VAL A 61 -20.12 3.80 11.13
C VAL A 61 -20.58 5.04 10.36
N LEU A 62 -20.41 5.08 9.04
CA LEU A 62 -20.90 6.19 8.20
C LEU A 62 -22.42 6.38 8.35
N LYS A 63 -23.21 5.30 8.28
CA LYS A 63 -24.67 5.32 8.45
C LYS A 63 -25.11 5.73 9.86
N ALA A 64 -24.26 5.50 10.87
CA ALA A 64 -24.51 5.97 12.24
C ALA A 64 -24.18 7.47 12.43
N GLY A 65 -23.73 8.16 11.38
CA GLY A 65 -23.39 9.60 11.43
C GLY A 65 -21.91 9.88 11.70
N GLY A 66 -21.06 8.87 11.66
CA GLY A 66 -19.61 9.01 11.75
C GLY A 66 -19.03 9.69 10.50
N SER A 67 -17.87 10.35 10.68
CA SER A 67 -17.10 10.91 9.57
C SER A 67 -16.38 9.81 8.78
N ALA A 68 -15.82 10.18 7.61
CA ALA A 68 -14.94 9.28 6.86
C ALA A 68 -13.75 8.79 7.71
N VAL A 69 -13.24 9.65 8.62
CA VAL A 69 -12.16 9.31 9.55
C VAL A 69 -12.61 8.31 10.61
N ASP A 70 -13.78 8.51 11.23
CA ASP A 70 -14.33 7.55 12.21
C ASP A 70 -14.47 6.16 11.59
N ALA A 71 -15.01 6.11 10.37
CA ALA A 71 -15.20 4.87 9.63
C ALA A 71 -13.86 4.22 9.23
N ALA A 72 -12.86 5.03 8.86
CA ALA A 72 -11.51 4.54 8.54
C ALA A 72 -10.83 3.94 9.79
N ILE A 73 -10.92 4.58 10.96
CA ILE A 73 -10.38 4.06 12.22
C ILE A 73 -11.07 2.73 12.60
N ALA A 74 -12.41 2.68 12.52
CA ALA A 74 -13.18 1.48 12.85
C ALA A 74 -12.80 0.29 11.95
N ALA A 75 -12.70 0.53 10.62
CA ALA A 75 -12.25 -0.47 9.67
C ALA A 75 -10.80 -0.89 9.93
N ASN A 76 -9.90 0.05 10.20
CA ASN A 76 -8.49 -0.24 10.48
C ASN A 76 -8.32 -1.07 11.76
N ALA A 77 -9.06 -0.77 12.83
CA ALA A 77 -9.08 -1.59 14.05
C ALA A 77 -9.56 -3.02 13.78
N ALA A 78 -10.60 -3.17 12.95
CA ALA A 78 -11.08 -4.49 12.53
C ALA A 78 -10.06 -5.23 11.67
N LEU A 79 -9.38 -4.54 10.75
CA LEU A 79 -8.30 -5.13 9.94
C LEU A 79 -7.13 -5.61 10.79
N GLY A 80 -6.75 -4.89 11.86
CA GLY A 80 -5.71 -5.33 12.80
C GLY A 80 -6.03 -6.67 13.48
N LEU A 81 -7.31 -7.02 13.62
CA LEU A 81 -7.77 -8.33 14.06
C LEU A 81 -7.86 -9.34 12.90
N MET A 82 -8.42 -8.93 11.76
CA MET A 82 -8.82 -9.80 10.66
C MET A 82 -7.70 -10.09 9.66
N GLU A 83 -6.72 -9.19 9.57
CA GLU A 83 -5.51 -9.31 8.74
C GLU A 83 -4.22 -9.07 9.54
N PRO A 84 -3.98 -9.82 10.64
CA PRO A 84 -2.78 -9.64 11.46
C PRO A 84 -1.48 -9.94 10.68
N VAL A 85 -1.62 -10.57 9.52
CA VAL A 85 -0.52 -10.82 8.57
C VAL A 85 -0.01 -9.55 7.90
N GLY A 86 -0.77 -8.46 7.87
CA GLY A 86 -0.40 -7.21 7.20
C GLY A 86 -0.34 -6.01 8.13
N CYS A 87 -1.13 -5.99 9.19
CA CYS A 87 -1.33 -4.82 10.03
C CYS A 87 -1.66 -5.15 11.49
N GLY A 88 -1.82 -4.10 12.30
CA GLY A 88 -2.20 -4.17 13.71
C GLY A 88 -1.64 -2.98 14.48
N ILE A 89 -2.14 -2.76 15.69
CA ILE A 89 -1.77 -1.60 16.52
C ILE A 89 -0.31 -1.60 17.02
N GLY A 90 0.42 -2.69 16.76
CA GLY A 90 1.87 -2.73 16.97
C GLY A 90 2.68 -2.19 15.79
N GLY A 91 2.03 -1.65 14.74
CA GLY A 91 2.63 -1.11 13.53
C GLY A 91 2.53 0.41 13.39
N ASP A 92 2.80 0.87 12.16
CA ASP A 92 2.77 2.28 11.76
C ASP A 92 1.59 2.58 10.83
N LEU A 93 1.16 3.85 10.81
CA LEU A 93 0.05 4.33 10.00
C LEU A 93 0.43 5.62 9.28
N PHE A 94 0.05 5.74 8.00
CA PHE A 94 0.06 6.99 7.24
C PHE A 94 -1.32 7.26 6.68
N ALA A 95 -1.70 8.53 6.61
CA ALA A 95 -2.97 8.94 6.02
C ALA A 95 -2.84 10.25 5.24
N ILE A 96 -3.68 10.39 4.20
CA ILE A 96 -4.01 11.65 3.55
C ILE A 96 -5.51 11.85 3.71
N VAL A 97 -5.91 13.01 4.21
CA VAL A 97 -7.31 13.38 4.43
C VAL A 97 -7.63 14.59 3.57
N TRP A 98 -8.69 14.50 2.79
CA TRP A 98 -9.34 15.64 2.18
C TRP A 98 -10.44 16.13 3.13
N ASP A 99 -10.30 17.37 3.59
CA ASP A 99 -11.32 18.08 4.35
C ASP A 99 -12.19 18.86 3.36
N ALA A 100 -13.46 18.50 3.27
CA ALA A 100 -14.38 19.13 2.33
C ALA A 100 -14.82 20.54 2.77
N ASP A 101 -14.82 20.83 4.05
CA ASP A 101 -15.19 22.14 4.62
C ASP A 101 -14.07 23.17 4.38
N GLU A 102 -12.83 22.77 4.61
CA GLU A 102 -11.65 23.63 4.40
C GLU A 102 -11.16 23.63 2.94
N GLY A 103 -11.49 22.59 2.16
CA GLY A 103 -11.02 22.41 0.79
C GLY A 103 -9.52 22.11 0.70
N GLU A 104 -8.97 21.40 1.67
CA GLU A 104 -7.53 21.15 1.82
C GLU A 104 -7.19 19.66 2.02
N LEU A 105 -5.97 19.29 1.58
CA LEU A 105 -5.36 18.01 1.92
C LEU A 105 -4.43 18.16 3.13
N SER A 106 -4.57 17.24 4.07
CA SER A 106 -3.65 17.08 5.20
C SER A 106 -3.05 15.69 5.20
N GLY A 107 -1.76 15.59 5.48
CA GLY A 107 -1.05 14.32 5.62
C GLY A 107 -0.72 14.02 7.07
N LEU A 108 -0.82 12.76 7.49
CA LEU A 108 -0.39 12.30 8.80
C LEU A 108 0.69 11.23 8.66
N ASN A 109 1.84 11.48 9.30
CA ASN A 109 2.92 10.52 9.50
C ASN A 109 2.87 10.01 10.95
N ALA A 110 2.29 8.84 11.14
CA ALA A 110 2.26 8.14 12.41
C ALA A 110 3.22 6.93 12.35
N SER A 111 4.49 7.18 12.01
CA SER A 111 5.55 6.20 12.10
C SER A 111 6.38 6.37 13.36
N GLY A 112 6.77 5.25 13.96
CA GLY A 112 7.53 5.24 15.21
C GLY A 112 9.02 5.42 15.01
N ARG A 113 9.67 5.91 16.06
CA ARG A 113 11.11 6.12 16.10
C ARG A 113 11.83 4.90 16.67
N SER A 114 13.09 4.73 16.32
CA SER A 114 13.99 3.72 16.90
C SER A 114 14.20 3.97 18.39
N PRO A 115 14.48 2.91 19.18
CA PRO A 115 14.80 3.04 20.60
C PRO A 115 16.00 3.96 20.87
N ALA A 116 15.88 4.80 21.88
CA ALA A 116 16.92 5.76 22.25
C ALA A 116 18.21 5.09 22.81
N SER A 117 18.11 3.88 23.33
CA SER A 117 19.23 3.15 23.92
C SER A 117 19.93 2.18 22.96
N LEU A 118 19.40 1.94 21.76
CA LEU A 118 20.03 1.12 20.73
C LEU A 118 20.85 2.00 19.78
N THR A 119 22.10 1.64 19.55
CA THR A 119 23.04 2.45 18.76
C THR A 119 23.61 1.67 17.57
N LEU A 120 24.19 2.40 16.62
CA LEU A 120 24.90 1.78 15.49
C LEU A 120 26.09 0.94 15.97
N GLU A 121 26.81 1.41 16.99
CA GLU A 121 27.94 0.72 17.59
C GLU A 121 27.55 -0.66 18.14
N TYR A 122 26.34 -0.79 18.73
CA TYR A 122 25.85 -2.09 19.18
C TYR A 122 25.79 -3.10 18.02
N PHE A 123 25.26 -2.71 16.87
CA PHE A 123 25.19 -3.61 15.70
C PHE A 123 26.58 -3.97 15.18
N GLU A 124 27.52 -3.01 15.16
CA GLU A 124 28.91 -3.22 14.76
C GLU A 124 29.64 -4.19 15.72
N GLU A 125 29.47 -4.02 17.03
CA GLU A 125 30.05 -4.89 18.05
C GLU A 125 29.50 -6.33 17.98
N GLN A 126 28.23 -6.49 17.56
CA GLN A 126 27.64 -7.81 17.29
C GLN A 126 28.06 -8.39 15.92
N GLY A 127 28.82 -7.65 15.11
CA GLY A 127 29.26 -8.09 13.78
C GLY A 127 28.13 -8.23 12.77
N LEU A 128 27.05 -7.44 12.93
CA LEU A 128 25.88 -7.49 12.04
C LEU A 128 26.10 -6.60 10.82
N GLU A 129 25.87 -7.15 9.63
CA GLU A 129 25.91 -6.40 8.36
C GLU A 129 24.54 -5.79 8.01
N SER A 130 23.46 -6.27 8.63
CA SER A 130 22.09 -5.76 8.51
C SER A 130 21.33 -6.01 9.80
N ILE A 131 20.28 -5.23 10.05
CA ILE A 131 19.40 -5.45 11.20
C ILE A 131 18.56 -6.71 10.94
N PRO A 132 18.50 -7.66 11.88
CA PRO A 132 17.66 -8.84 11.74
C PRO A 132 16.20 -8.49 11.50
N ALA A 133 15.55 -9.21 10.60
CA ALA A 133 14.14 -8.98 10.26
C ALA A 133 13.17 -9.36 11.39
N LEU A 134 13.56 -10.30 12.26
CA LEU A 134 12.72 -10.87 13.30
C LEU A 134 13.34 -10.69 14.68
N GLY A 135 12.51 -10.78 15.70
CA GLY A 135 12.93 -10.64 17.09
C GLY A 135 12.94 -9.19 17.57
N PRO A 136 13.66 -8.89 18.66
CA PRO A 136 13.52 -7.60 19.35
C PRO A 136 14.26 -6.42 18.70
N LEU A 137 15.31 -6.66 17.91
CA LEU A 137 16.19 -5.61 17.39
C LEU A 137 15.53 -4.69 16.35
N PRO A 138 14.66 -5.16 15.41
CA PRO A 138 14.02 -4.30 14.42
C PRO A 138 12.80 -3.55 14.96
N VAL A 139 12.42 -3.74 16.22
CA VAL A 139 11.22 -3.11 16.79
C VAL A 139 11.45 -1.62 17.01
N SER A 140 10.63 -0.79 16.38
CA SER A 140 10.48 0.65 16.66
C SER A 140 9.18 0.91 17.41
N VAL A 141 8.99 2.14 17.91
CA VAL A 141 7.77 2.51 18.62
C VAL A 141 6.55 2.29 17.72
N PRO A 142 5.49 1.58 18.17
CA PRO A 142 4.25 1.48 17.39
C PRO A 142 3.56 2.84 17.26
N GLY A 143 3.31 3.31 16.04
CA GLY A 143 2.73 4.62 15.79
C GLY A 143 1.22 4.61 15.51
N ALA A 144 0.64 3.48 15.11
CA ALA A 144 -0.73 3.41 14.59
C ALA A 144 -1.80 3.92 15.57
N VAL A 145 -1.67 3.62 16.87
CA VAL A 145 -2.64 4.07 17.89
C VAL A 145 -2.61 5.59 18.03
N ASP A 146 -1.43 6.21 18.06
CA ASP A 146 -1.30 7.66 18.08
C ASP A 146 -1.94 8.30 16.85
N GLY A 147 -1.70 7.70 15.68
CA GLY A 147 -2.34 8.12 14.43
C GLY A 147 -3.87 8.09 14.47
N TRP A 148 -4.48 7.08 15.12
CA TRP A 148 -5.94 7.05 15.30
C TRP A 148 -6.45 8.22 16.12
N PHE A 149 -5.77 8.54 17.24
CA PHE A 149 -6.19 9.62 18.11
C PHE A 149 -5.93 10.99 17.50
N GLU A 150 -4.83 11.20 16.78
CA GLU A 150 -4.56 12.43 16.01
C GLU A 150 -5.62 12.68 14.93
N LEU A 151 -5.96 11.62 14.14
CA LEU A 151 -7.03 11.70 13.15
C LEU A 151 -8.39 12.00 13.78
N HIS A 152 -8.71 11.31 14.88
CA HIS A 152 -9.98 11.48 15.59
C HIS A 152 -10.11 12.86 16.23
N GLU A 153 -9.06 13.40 16.84
CA GLU A 153 -9.08 14.72 17.46
C GLU A 153 -9.42 15.82 16.44
N ARG A 154 -8.92 15.68 15.20
CA ARG A 154 -9.12 16.69 14.17
C ARG A 154 -10.40 16.50 13.36
N TYR A 155 -10.82 15.26 13.09
CA TYR A 155 -11.88 14.95 12.14
C TYR A 155 -12.96 14.01 12.68
N GLY A 156 -12.83 13.52 13.89
CA GLY A 156 -13.78 12.58 14.49
C GLY A 156 -15.11 13.25 14.87
N ARG A 157 -16.18 12.49 14.79
CA ARG A 157 -17.55 12.89 15.20
C ARG A 157 -18.14 11.98 16.26
N LEU A 158 -17.85 10.68 16.17
CA LEU A 158 -18.33 9.69 17.13
C LEU A 158 -17.30 9.47 18.23
N PRO A 159 -17.74 9.11 19.46
CA PRO A 159 -16.81 8.71 20.52
C PRO A 159 -15.98 7.48 20.10
N MET A 160 -14.70 7.43 20.49
CA MET A 160 -13.83 6.26 20.22
C MET A 160 -14.43 4.94 20.70
N LYS A 161 -15.24 4.97 21.75
CA LYS A 161 -15.98 3.79 22.24
C LYS A 161 -16.95 3.21 21.22
N GLU A 162 -17.62 4.06 20.44
CA GLU A 162 -18.52 3.62 19.38
C GLU A 162 -17.74 3.16 18.15
N ILE A 163 -16.65 3.86 17.81
CA ILE A 163 -15.76 3.55 16.70
C ILE A 163 -15.10 2.18 16.88
N LEU A 164 -14.60 1.85 18.07
CA LEU A 164 -13.89 0.60 18.33
C LEU A 164 -14.82 -0.58 18.67
N ALA A 165 -16.11 -0.31 19.01
CA ALA A 165 -17.05 -1.35 19.42
C ALA A 165 -17.20 -2.52 18.44
N PRO A 166 -17.25 -2.34 17.10
CA PRO A 166 -17.33 -3.45 16.17
C PRO A 166 -16.08 -4.37 16.22
N ALA A 167 -14.88 -3.79 16.28
CA ALA A 167 -13.63 -4.55 16.37
C ALA A 167 -13.54 -5.31 17.69
N ILE A 168 -13.94 -4.71 18.82
CA ILE A 168 -14.03 -5.34 20.15
C ILE A 168 -14.98 -6.55 20.09
N ARG A 169 -16.16 -6.37 19.50
CA ARG A 169 -17.15 -7.45 19.37
C ARG A 169 -16.59 -8.62 18.58
N TYR A 170 -16.01 -8.39 17.39
CA TYR A 170 -15.42 -9.45 16.57
C TYR A 170 -14.22 -10.13 17.26
N ALA A 171 -13.41 -9.38 18.02
CA ALA A 171 -12.31 -9.96 18.78
C ALA A 171 -12.80 -10.90 19.88
N ARG A 172 -13.93 -10.62 20.53
CA ARG A 172 -14.56 -11.47 21.56
C ARG A 172 -15.35 -12.63 21.00
N GLU A 173 -16.23 -12.36 20.04
CA GLU A 173 -17.18 -13.34 19.49
C GLU A 173 -16.55 -14.21 18.41
N GLY A 174 -15.54 -13.67 17.71
CA GLY A 174 -14.83 -14.29 16.61
C GLY A 174 -15.31 -13.81 15.25
N PHE A 175 -14.44 -14.03 14.26
CA PHE A 175 -14.72 -13.78 12.84
C PHE A 175 -14.23 -14.97 12.01
N PRO A 176 -14.85 -15.28 10.84
CA PRO A 176 -14.39 -16.33 9.96
C PRO A 176 -13.13 -15.86 9.20
N VAL A 177 -12.03 -16.61 9.31
CA VAL A 177 -10.78 -16.29 8.61
C VAL A 177 -10.95 -16.48 7.11
N SER A 178 -10.58 -15.46 6.33
CA SER A 178 -10.67 -15.47 4.87
C SER A 178 -9.59 -16.34 4.22
N GLU A 179 -9.71 -16.59 2.91
CA GLU A 179 -8.88 -17.57 2.21
C GLU A 179 -7.41 -17.15 2.14
N LEU A 180 -7.15 -15.93 1.67
CA LEU A 180 -5.77 -15.45 1.54
C LEU A 180 -5.12 -15.22 2.90
N ILE A 181 -5.88 -14.75 3.88
CA ILE A 181 -5.36 -14.53 5.23
C ILE A 181 -4.99 -15.85 5.88
N ALA A 182 -5.80 -16.90 5.74
CA ALA A 182 -5.45 -18.24 6.22
C ALA A 182 -4.14 -18.76 5.59
N TYR A 183 -3.96 -18.54 4.29
CA TYR A 183 -2.75 -18.93 3.56
C TYR A 183 -1.50 -18.19 4.07
N TYR A 184 -1.56 -16.86 4.19
CA TYR A 184 -0.41 -16.08 4.68
C TYR A 184 -0.13 -16.34 6.16
N TRP A 185 -1.16 -16.48 6.98
CA TRP A 185 -1.02 -16.79 8.40
C TRP A 185 -0.29 -18.12 8.62
N GLN A 186 -0.70 -19.17 7.92
CA GLN A 186 -0.03 -20.46 7.99
C GLN A 186 1.46 -20.37 7.65
N ARG A 187 1.81 -19.61 6.61
CA ARG A 187 3.21 -19.43 6.21
C ARG A 187 4.02 -18.68 7.27
N ASN A 188 3.44 -17.62 7.83
CA ASN A 188 4.12 -16.80 8.84
C ASN A 188 4.26 -17.55 10.17
N ALA A 189 3.25 -18.29 10.59
CA ALA A 189 3.26 -19.06 11.84
C ALA A 189 4.41 -20.06 11.92
N GLU A 190 4.82 -20.66 10.81
CA GLU A 190 5.92 -21.65 10.79
C GLU A 190 7.25 -21.11 11.32
N TYR A 191 7.58 -19.87 11.04
CA TYR A 191 8.85 -19.27 11.49
C TYR A 191 8.70 -18.30 12.67
N LEU A 192 7.45 -17.95 13.04
CA LEU A 192 7.20 -17.04 14.17
C LEU A 192 6.76 -17.73 15.46
N LYS A 193 6.37 -19.01 15.41
CA LYS A 193 5.79 -19.75 16.53
C LYS A 193 6.64 -19.83 17.81
N ASP A 194 7.95 -19.70 17.65
CA ASP A 194 8.90 -19.82 18.77
C ASP A 194 9.20 -18.46 19.44
N PHE A 195 8.68 -17.34 18.89
CA PHE A 195 8.80 -16.03 19.54
C PHE A 195 7.85 -15.93 20.73
N PRO A 196 8.28 -15.32 21.84
CA PRO A 196 7.48 -15.25 23.06
C PRO A 196 6.11 -14.59 22.84
N GLY A 197 5.03 -15.24 23.29
CA GLY A 197 3.66 -14.76 23.19
C GLY A 197 2.99 -15.00 21.83
N PHE A 198 3.74 -15.33 20.77
CA PHE A 198 3.18 -15.46 19.42
C PHE A 198 2.21 -16.63 19.30
N ALA A 199 2.65 -17.84 19.69
CA ALA A 199 1.83 -19.03 19.56
C ALA A 199 0.55 -18.97 20.42
N GLU A 200 0.67 -18.41 21.64
CA GLU A 200 -0.45 -18.25 22.58
C GLU A 200 -1.51 -17.28 22.06
N THR A 201 -1.12 -16.33 21.21
CA THR A 201 -2.03 -15.30 20.67
C THR A 201 -2.61 -15.72 19.32
N PHE A 202 -1.76 -16.25 18.44
CA PHE A 202 -2.11 -16.43 17.02
C PHE A 202 -2.26 -17.90 16.60
N MET A 203 -2.00 -18.86 17.50
CA MET A 203 -2.08 -20.30 17.23
C MET A 203 -2.88 -21.04 18.32
N PRO A 204 -4.17 -20.71 18.53
CA PRO A 204 -4.95 -21.21 19.69
C PRO A 204 -5.01 -22.74 19.81
N ASP A 205 -4.92 -23.47 18.69
CA ASP A 205 -4.91 -24.94 18.64
C ASP A 205 -3.50 -25.48 18.29
N GLY A 206 -2.43 -24.70 18.60
CA GLY A 206 -1.04 -25.05 18.23
C GLY A 206 -0.76 -24.92 16.74
N ARG A 207 -1.64 -24.29 15.97
CA ARG A 207 -1.51 -24.04 14.53
C ARG A 207 -2.22 -22.75 14.12
N ALA A 208 -1.87 -22.23 12.96
CA ALA A 208 -2.62 -21.14 12.34
C ALA A 208 -4.07 -21.56 12.03
N PRO A 209 -5.05 -20.63 12.11
CA PRO A 209 -6.44 -20.90 11.75
C PRO A 209 -6.57 -21.16 10.25
N ARG A 210 -7.55 -22.01 9.87
CA ARG A 210 -7.86 -22.33 8.48
C ARG A 210 -8.94 -21.40 7.93
N LYS A 211 -9.05 -21.35 6.62
CA LYS A 211 -10.16 -20.69 5.92
C LYS A 211 -11.51 -21.11 6.52
N GLY A 212 -12.32 -20.13 6.91
CA GLY A 212 -13.65 -20.30 7.48
C GLY A 212 -13.68 -20.65 8.97
N GLU A 213 -12.54 -20.92 9.59
CA GLU A 213 -12.49 -21.12 11.06
C GLU A 213 -12.76 -19.79 11.79
N MET A 214 -13.48 -19.89 12.90
CA MET A 214 -13.76 -18.75 13.76
C MET A 214 -12.55 -18.46 14.66
N PHE A 215 -11.86 -17.36 14.38
CA PHE A 215 -10.76 -16.89 15.23
C PHE A 215 -11.24 -15.84 16.23
N ARG A 216 -10.77 -15.93 17.47
CA ARG A 216 -11.03 -15.00 18.57
C ARG A 216 -9.71 -14.51 19.15
N ASN A 217 -9.70 -13.23 19.53
CA ASN A 217 -8.56 -12.65 20.24
C ASN A 217 -9.07 -11.81 21.43
N PRO A 218 -9.42 -12.47 22.55
CA PRO A 218 -9.95 -11.76 23.72
C PRO A 218 -8.94 -10.81 24.36
N ARG A 219 -7.62 -11.03 24.17
CA ARG A 219 -6.56 -10.13 24.62
C ARG A 219 -6.63 -8.81 23.86
N LEU A 220 -6.70 -8.85 22.52
CA LEU A 220 -6.85 -7.67 21.70
C LEU A 220 -8.17 -6.93 21.99
N ALA A 221 -9.26 -7.66 22.27
CA ALA A 221 -10.50 -7.03 22.70
C ALA A 221 -10.32 -6.21 23.97
N GLY A 222 -9.62 -6.75 24.98
CA GLY A 222 -9.30 -6.04 26.22
C GLY A 222 -8.44 -4.81 25.98
N THR A 223 -7.48 -4.88 25.06
CA THR A 223 -6.64 -3.73 24.63
C THR A 223 -7.49 -2.65 23.99
N TYR A 224 -8.36 -3.00 23.05
CA TYR A 224 -9.27 -2.03 22.40
C TYR A 224 -10.29 -1.41 23.38
N GLU A 225 -10.79 -2.17 24.33
CA GLU A 225 -11.67 -1.63 25.38
C GLU A 225 -10.97 -0.58 26.23
N LYS A 226 -9.74 -0.84 26.67
CA LYS A 226 -8.94 0.13 27.42
C LYS A 226 -8.66 1.40 26.60
N LEU A 227 -8.32 1.25 25.30
CA LEU A 227 -8.15 2.39 24.39
C LEU A 227 -9.45 3.19 24.24
N ALA A 228 -10.58 2.52 24.09
CA ALA A 228 -11.90 3.15 23.97
C ALA A 228 -12.32 3.92 25.22
N GLU A 229 -11.94 3.46 26.40
CA GLU A 229 -12.34 4.04 27.71
C GLU A 229 -11.35 5.07 28.25
N GLN A 230 -10.03 4.83 28.06
CA GLN A 230 -8.97 5.60 28.69
C GLN A 230 -8.16 6.45 27.68
N GLY A 231 -8.42 6.28 26.40
CA GLY A 231 -7.78 7.06 25.34
C GLY A 231 -6.33 6.66 25.06
N ARG A 232 -5.64 7.53 24.33
CA ARG A 232 -4.27 7.35 23.85
C ARG A 232 -3.25 7.01 24.94
N ASP A 233 -3.36 7.71 26.07
CA ASP A 233 -2.30 7.67 27.08
C ASP A 233 -2.19 6.31 27.81
N VAL A 234 -3.22 5.46 27.80
CA VAL A 234 -3.10 4.09 28.34
C VAL A 234 -2.08 3.27 27.55
N PHE A 235 -1.96 3.52 26.23
CA PHE A 235 -1.02 2.82 25.34
C PHE A 235 0.40 3.37 25.44
N TYR A 236 0.57 4.70 25.47
CA TYR A 236 1.90 5.33 25.39
C TYR A 236 2.49 5.73 26.73
N ARG A 237 1.69 5.99 27.76
CA ARG A 237 2.12 6.47 29.09
C ARG A 237 1.56 5.66 30.25
N GLY A 238 0.60 4.77 29.94
CA GLY A 238 -0.09 3.96 30.93
C GLY A 238 0.56 2.59 31.17
N GLU A 239 -0.30 1.66 31.54
CA GLU A 239 0.10 0.29 31.85
C GLU A 239 0.61 -0.47 30.62
N MET A 240 0.02 -0.24 29.43
CA MET A 240 0.43 -0.93 28.22
C MET A 240 1.88 -0.55 27.80
N ALA A 241 2.27 0.73 27.94
CA ALA A 241 3.64 1.16 27.68
C ALA A 241 4.66 0.42 28.57
N ARG A 242 4.32 0.24 29.87
CA ARG A 242 5.15 -0.51 30.79
C ARG A 242 5.23 -1.99 30.42
N GLU A 243 4.09 -2.60 30.13
CA GLU A 243 4.04 -4.00 29.71
C GLU A 243 4.86 -4.28 28.45
N ILE A 244 4.78 -3.39 27.43
CA ILE A 244 5.59 -3.47 26.22
C ILE A 244 7.08 -3.34 26.54
N ALA A 245 7.46 -2.33 27.33
CA ALA A 245 8.85 -2.08 27.71
C ALA A 245 9.46 -3.24 28.52
N ASP A 246 8.73 -3.72 29.54
CA ASP A 246 9.16 -4.84 30.39
C ASP A 246 9.31 -6.12 29.54
N TYR A 247 8.37 -6.38 28.64
CA TYR A 247 8.43 -7.50 27.71
C TYR A 247 9.65 -7.42 26.79
N MET A 248 9.89 -6.23 26.19
CA MET A 248 11.03 -6.01 25.30
C MET A 248 12.34 -6.21 26.05
N GLN A 249 12.49 -5.62 27.24
CA GLN A 249 13.69 -5.79 28.06
C GLN A 249 13.92 -7.25 28.44
N ALA A 250 12.89 -7.99 28.84
CA ALA A 250 13.01 -9.41 29.20
C ALA A 250 13.44 -10.30 28.02
N ASN A 251 13.22 -9.86 26.78
CA ASN A 251 13.53 -10.61 25.57
C ASN A 251 14.71 -10.02 24.76
N GLY A 252 15.55 -9.16 25.38
CA GLY A 252 16.75 -8.61 24.75
C GLY A 252 16.50 -7.47 23.78
N GLY A 253 15.34 -6.81 23.90
CA GLY A 253 14.98 -5.61 23.13
C GLY A 253 15.36 -4.33 23.85
N PHE A 254 15.30 -3.22 23.11
CA PHE A 254 15.74 -1.91 23.56
C PHE A 254 14.62 -0.89 23.71
N LEU A 255 13.39 -1.21 23.25
CA LEU A 255 12.26 -0.30 23.37
C LEU A 255 11.89 -0.10 24.83
N SER A 256 11.97 1.15 25.30
CA SER A 256 11.74 1.55 26.68
C SER A 256 10.37 2.21 26.89
N TYR A 257 9.98 2.37 28.15
CA TYR A 257 8.80 3.17 28.52
C TYR A 257 8.93 4.63 28.04
N GLU A 258 10.12 5.21 28.15
CA GLU A 258 10.41 6.59 27.74
C GLU A 258 10.27 6.75 26.21
N ASP A 259 10.68 5.77 25.42
CA ASP A 259 10.49 5.76 23.96
C ASP A 259 8.98 5.80 23.62
N MET A 260 8.18 4.97 24.29
CA MET A 260 6.73 4.96 24.16
C MET A 260 6.12 6.31 24.58
N ALA A 261 6.47 6.81 25.77
CA ALA A 261 5.89 8.02 26.37
C ALA A 261 6.18 9.30 25.55
N ASN A 262 7.31 9.31 24.84
CA ASN A 262 7.74 10.45 24.03
C ASN A 262 7.22 10.39 22.59
N HIS A 263 6.58 9.30 22.18
CA HIS A 263 6.07 9.17 20.81
C HIS A 263 5.02 10.24 20.46
N ARG A 264 5.12 10.78 19.24
CA ARG A 264 4.17 11.70 18.61
C ARG A 264 4.16 11.45 17.10
N SER A 265 2.96 11.41 16.56
CA SER A 265 2.71 11.53 15.11
C SER A 265 2.91 12.96 14.65
N GLU A 266 3.08 13.16 13.37
CA GLU A 266 3.32 14.48 12.77
C GLU A 266 2.38 14.73 11.61
N TRP A 267 1.70 15.89 11.65
CA TRP A 267 0.99 16.40 10.51
C TRP A 267 2.00 16.97 9.51
N VAL A 268 1.92 16.49 8.27
CA VAL A 268 2.84 16.85 7.19
C VAL A 268 2.05 17.34 5.99
N GLN A 269 2.65 18.26 5.22
CA GLN A 269 2.04 18.68 3.96
C GLN A 269 2.30 17.61 2.89
N PRO A 270 1.27 17.03 2.25
CA PRO A 270 1.46 16.17 1.09
C PRO A 270 2.17 16.93 -0.04
N VAL A 271 2.99 16.21 -0.79
CA VAL A 271 3.71 16.74 -1.97
C VAL A 271 3.11 16.17 -3.24
N SER A 272 3.14 16.92 -4.34
CA SER A 272 2.44 16.54 -5.56
C SER A 272 3.27 16.69 -6.83
N THR A 273 2.79 16.06 -7.89
CA THR A 273 3.15 16.37 -9.27
C THR A 273 1.91 16.34 -10.15
N ASP A 274 1.88 17.21 -11.15
CA ASP A 274 0.90 17.07 -12.24
C ASP A 274 1.32 15.93 -13.17
N TYR A 275 0.35 15.09 -13.52
CA TYR A 275 0.48 14.10 -14.59
C TYR A 275 -0.68 14.24 -15.55
N ARG A 276 -0.47 14.97 -16.65
CA ARG A 276 -1.47 15.21 -17.71
C ARG A 276 -2.80 15.77 -17.18
N GLY A 277 -2.73 16.71 -16.24
CA GLY A 277 -3.89 17.38 -15.62
C GLY A 277 -4.47 16.66 -14.41
N TRP A 278 -3.84 15.59 -13.94
CA TRP A 278 -4.11 14.96 -12.66
C TRP A 278 -3.01 15.34 -11.66
N GLU A 279 -3.37 16.04 -10.60
CA GLU A 279 -2.42 16.38 -9.53
C GLU A 279 -2.37 15.23 -8.53
N VAL A 280 -1.29 14.44 -8.60
CA VAL A 280 -1.10 13.24 -7.78
C VAL A 280 -0.30 13.61 -6.54
N PHE A 281 -0.86 13.31 -5.37
CA PHE A 281 -0.30 13.59 -4.05
C PHE A 281 0.19 12.34 -3.35
N GLU A 282 1.33 12.47 -2.69
CA GLU A 282 1.96 11.46 -1.83
C GLU A 282 2.51 12.13 -0.57
N LEU A 283 2.86 11.34 0.44
CA LEU A 283 3.56 11.88 1.60
C LEU A 283 5.07 11.99 1.35
N PRO A 284 5.72 13.03 1.91
CA PRO A 284 7.18 13.18 1.83
C PRO A 284 7.92 12.06 2.58
N PRO A 285 9.25 11.92 2.43
CA PRO A 285 10.06 11.04 3.27
C PRO A 285 9.88 11.34 4.79
N ASN A 286 10.02 10.34 5.61
CA ASN A 286 10.65 9.01 5.52
C ASN A 286 9.89 7.96 4.68
N SER A 287 8.75 8.29 4.08
CA SER A 287 8.01 7.40 3.17
C SER A 287 8.67 7.29 1.78
N GLN A 288 8.16 6.37 0.96
CA GLN A 288 8.63 6.22 -0.43
C GLN A 288 7.68 6.84 -1.46
N GLY A 289 6.69 7.66 -1.06
CA GLY A 289 5.65 8.18 -1.95
C GLY A 289 6.20 8.95 -3.14
N ILE A 290 7.19 9.81 -2.92
CA ILE A 290 7.79 10.60 -3.99
C ILE A 290 8.44 9.77 -5.11
N ALA A 291 8.71 8.47 -4.90
CA ALA A 291 9.19 7.59 -5.98
C ALA A 291 8.11 7.38 -7.06
N ALA A 292 6.83 7.32 -6.68
CA ALA A 292 5.73 7.27 -7.65
C ALA A 292 5.66 8.58 -8.46
N LEU A 293 5.80 9.73 -7.79
CA LEU A 293 5.81 11.04 -8.45
C LEU A 293 6.99 11.18 -9.43
N GLN A 294 8.18 10.68 -9.05
CA GLN A 294 9.35 10.66 -9.96
C GLN A 294 9.09 9.77 -11.18
N MET A 295 8.52 8.57 -10.98
CA MET A 295 8.19 7.68 -12.09
C MET A 295 7.18 8.31 -13.05
N LEU A 296 6.10 8.93 -12.54
CA LEU A 296 5.12 9.66 -13.34
C LEU A 296 5.77 10.79 -14.15
N ASN A 297 6.63 11.59 -13.53
CA ASN A 297 7.34 12.67 -14.19
C ASN A 297 8.28 12.20 -15.32
N ILE A 298 8.92 11.04 -15.15
CA ILE A 298 9.74 10.44 -16.20
C ILE A 298 8.85 9.97 -17.36
N LEU A 299 7.75 9.25 -17.04
CA LEU A 299 6.82 8.70 -18.03
C LEU A 299 6.09 9.78 -18.84
N GLU A 300 5.79 10.92 -18.23
CA GLU A 300 5.08 12.02 -18.89
C GLU A 300 5.79 12.52 -20.16
N GLY A 301 7.10 12.38 -20.23
CA GLY A 301 7.88 12.74 -21.43
C GLY A 301 7.74 11.79 -22.61
N TYR A 302 7.02 10.67 -22.45
CA TYR A 302 6.71 9.72 -23.53
C TYR A 302 5.24 9.80 -23.93
N ASN A 303 4.93 9.43 -25.16
CA ASN A 303 3.54 9.21 -25.57
C ASN A 303 3.11 7.79 -25.20
N VAL A 304 2.88 7.56 -23.89
CA VAL A 304 2.54 6.24 -23.34
C VAL A 304 1.27 5.68 -23.95
N ALA A 305 0.26 6.51 -24.17
CA ALA A 305 -1.00 6.09 -24.81
C ALA A 305 -0.77 5.46 -26.20
N SER A 306 0.17 6.01 -27.00
CA SER A 306 0.48 5.46 -28.33
C SER A 306 1.27 4.16 -28.29
N MET A 307 1.95 3.84 -27.19
CA MET A 307 2.65 2.56 -27.03
C MET A 307 1.65 1.41 -26.85
N GLY A 308 0.48 1.67 -26.29
CA GLY A 308 -0.55 0.69 -25.97
C GLY A 308 -0.31 -0.06 -24.66
N PHE A 309 -1.41 -0.37 -23.96
CA PHE A 309 -1.36 -1.14 -22.72
C PHE A 309 -0.66 -2.50 -22.94
N GLY A 310 0.24 -2.85 -22.03
CA GLY A 310 0.94 -4.13 -22.04
C GLY A 310 1.96 -4.31 -23.16
N SER A 311 2.24 -3.30 -23.97
CA SER A 311 3.28 -3.38 -25.01
C SER A 311 4.69 -3.46 -24.41
N ALA A 312 5.64 -4.03 -25.15
CA ALA A 312 7.03 -4.12 -24.74
C ALA A 312 7.67 -2.72 -24.54
N ASP A 313 7.27 -1.73 -25.33
CA ASP A 313 7.76 -0.35 -25.21
C ASP A 313 7.30 0.28 -23.92
N TYR A 314 6.01 0.18 -23.59
CA TYR A 314 5.46 0.67 -22.32
C TYR A 314 6.10 -0.02 -21.11
N LEU A 315 6.14 -1.35 -21.09
CA LEU A 315 6.70 -2.10 -19.96
C LEU A 315 8.20 -1.86 -19.80
N HIS A 316 8.92 -1.63 -20.90
CA HIS A 316 10.33 -1.27 -20.86
C HIS A 316 10.54 0.11 -20.21
N VAL A 317 9.87 1.14 -20.72
CA VAL A 317 10.05 2.50 -20.20
C VAL A 317 9.56 2.62 -18.75
N LEU A 318 8.49 1.93 -18.36
CA LEU A 318 8.02 1.84 -16.98
C LEU A 318 9.08 1.20 -16.07
N THR A 319 9.71 0.12 -16.53
CA THR A 319 10.79 -0.56 -15.79
C THR A 319 12.00 0.35 -15.60
N GLU A 320 12.43 1.03 -16.66
CA GLU A 320 13.60 1.92 -16.61
C GLU A 320 13.31 3.16 -15.73
N ALA A 321 12.11 3.76 -15.85
CA ALA A 321 11.68 4.86 -14.98
C ALA A 321 11.70 4.43 -13.50
N LYS A 322 11.20 3.21 -13.21
CA LYS A 322 11.24 2.62 -11.86
C LYS A 322 12.67 2.44 -11.37
N LYS A 323 13.57 1.90 -12.17
CA LYS A 323 14.98 1.73 -11.77
C LYS A 323 15.59 3.06 -11.36
N LEU A 324 15.40 4.11 -12.17
CA LEU A 324 15.93 5.45 -11.92
C LEU A 324 15.37 6.05 -10.63
N ALA A 325 14.05 6.01 -10.41
CA ALA A 325 13.43 6.51 -9.19
C ALA A 325 13.90 5.75 -7.94
N PHE A 326 14.15 4.45 -8.05
CA PHE A 326 14.60 3.63 -6.94
C PHE A 326 16.08 3.80 -6.62
N GLU A 327 16.91 4.20 -7.57
CA GLU A 327 18.28 4.64 -7.28
C GLU A 327 18.29 5.94 -6.45
N ASP A 328 17.41 6.89 -6.79
CA ASP A 328 17.24 8.10 -5.99
C ASP A 328 16.68 7.78 -4.60
N ARG A 329 15.70 6.85 -4.52
CA ARG A 329 15.14 6.35 -3.27
C ARG A 329 16.23 5.76 -2.37
N ALA A 330 17.07 4.89 -2.91
CA ALA A 330 18.14 4.26 -2.17
C ALA A 330 19.15 5.28 -1.62
N ARG A 331 19.40 6.35 -2.38
CA ARG A 331 20.45 7.32 -2.06
C ARG A 331 20.00 8.43 -1.11
N TYR A 332 18.72 8.83 -1.15
CA TYR A 332 18.28 10.07 -0.51
C TYR A 332 17.20 9.88 0.54
N TYR A 333 16.33 8.83 0.46
CA TYR A 333 15.16 8.76 1.32
C TYR A 333 15.51 8.32 2.73
N ALA A 334 15.17 9.19 3.68
CA ALA A 334 15.44 9.02 5.09
C ALA A 334 14.50 9.92 5.91
N ASP A 335 14.56 9.83 7.23
CA ASP A 335 13.92 10.77 8.14
C ASP A 335 14.50 12.18 7.93
N MET A 336 13.64 13.13 7.57
CA MET A 336 14.02 14.50 7.24
C MET A 336 14.47 15.33 8.45
N ASP A 337 14.22 14.87 9.68
CA ASP A 337 14.78 15.45 10.90
C ASP A 337 16.29 15.15 11.04
N PHE A 338 16.78 14.10 10.38
CA PHE A 338 18.16 13.59 10.49
C PHE A 338 18.97 13.73 9.21
N ALA A 339 18.32 13.91 8.06
CA ALA A 339 19.00 13.98 6.77
C ALA A 339 18.32 14.99 5.83
N GLU A 340 19.11 15.70 5.03
CA GLU A 340 18.60 16.56 3.97
C GLU A 340 18.15 15.72 2.77
N VAL A 341 16.84 15.71 2.50
CA VAL A 341 16.25 15.06 1.33
C VAL A 341 15.78 16.13 0.35
N PRO A 342 16.35 16.25 -0.86
CA PRO A 342 16.01 17.33 -1.80
C PRO A 342 14.70 17.04 -2.55
N VAL A 343 13.57 16.98 -1.83
CA VAL A 343 12.25 16.55 -2.33
C VAL A 343 11.84 17.35 -3.57
N GLU A 344 11.84 18.69 -3.48
CA GLU A 344 11.43 19.56 -4.59
C GLU A 344 12.24 19.30 -5.88
N ARG A 345 13.55 19.08 -5.74
CA ARG A 345 14.40 18.73 -6.88
C ARG A 345 14.02 17.38 -7.46
N LEU A 346 13.88 16.36 -6.61
CA LEU A 346 13.63 14.97 -7.04
C LEU A 346 12.31 14.83 -7.80
N ILE A 347 11.26 15.58 -7.41
CA ILE A 347 9.95 15.54 -8.09
C ILE A 347 9.81 16.61 -9.18
N SER A 348 10.89 17.37 -9.50
CA SER A 348 10.81 18.40 -10.54
C SER A 348 10.78 17.81 -11.95
N LYS A 349 10.05 18.44 -12.86
CA LYS A 349 10.01 18.07 -14.29
C LYS A 349 11.39 18.18 -14.96
N GLN A 350 12.20 19.14 -14.54
CA GLN A 350 13.57 19.32 -15.05
C GLN A 350 14.47 18.13 -14.66
N TYR A 351 14.39 17.68 -13.41
CA TYR A 351 15.13 16.52 -12.96
C TYR A 351 14.68 15.23 -13.68
N ALA A 352 13.37 15.05 -13.82
CA ALA A 352 12.79 13.92 -14.55
C ALA A 352 13.24 13.90 -16.02
N ALA A 353 13.36 15.06 -16.69
CA ALA A 353 13.88 15.14 -18.05
C ALA A 353 15.34 14.63 -18.13
N ALA A 354 16.19 15.07 -17.21
CA ALA A 354 17.59 14.61 -17.15
C ALA A 354 17.69 13.08 -16.82
N ARG A 355 16.77 12.56 -16.00
CA ARG A 355 16.73 11.11 -15.73
C ARG A 355 16.24 10.33 -16.93
N ARG A 356 15.24 10.85 -17.67
CA ARG A 356 14.72 10.23 -18.89
C ARG A 356 15.77 10.09 -19.98
N ASP A 357 16.68 11.05 -20.11
CA ASP A 357 17.78 11.02 -21.10
C ASP A 357 18.74 9.82 -20.87
N LEU A 358 18.68 9.16 -19.73
CA LEU A 358 19.46 7.96 -19.43
C LEU A 358 18.78 6.66 -19.91
N ILE A 359 17.53 6.72 -20.37
CA ILE A 359 16.78 5.56 -20.84
C ILE A 359 17.09 5.31 -22.31
N ASP A 360 17.67 4.14 -22.60
CA ASP A 360 17.84 3.62 -23.95
C ASP A 360 16.63 2.73 -24.29
N MET A 361 15.81 3.13 -25.26
CA MET A 361 14.59 2.39 -25.63
C MET A 361 14.86 0.99 -26.22
N GLU A 362 16.07 0.70 -26.65
CA GLU A 362 16.46 -0.59 -27.24
C GLU A 362 17.18 -1.51 -26.26
N GLN A 363 17.68 -0.99 -25.12
CA GLN A 363 18.51 -1.76 -24.19
C GLN A 363 18.20 -1.44 -22.73
N ALA A 364 17.95 -2.50 -21.94
CA ALA A 364 17.75 -2.39 -20.50
C ALA A 364 19.04 -2.02 -19.77
N SER A 365 18.97 -1.05 -18.85
CA SER A 365 20.08 -0.67 -17.98
C SER A 365 20.43 -1.81 -17.02
N LYS A 366 21.72 -2.19 -16.98
CA LYS A 366 22.25 -3.29 -16.16
C LYS A 366 22.78 -2.83 -14.80
N SER A 367 23.29 -1.63 -14.73
CA SER A 367 23.76 -0.99 -13.50
C SER A 367 23.45 0.50 -13.58
N LEU A 368 22.97 1.01 -12.50
CA LEU A 368 22.88 2.43 -12.26
C LEU A 368 23.68 2.69 -10.97
N PRO A 369 24.40 3.80 -10.85
CA PRO A 369 25.28 4.00 -9.70
C PRO A 369 24.45 4.18 -8.42
N ALA A 370 24.47 3.22 -7.55
CA ALA A 370 24.23 3.21 -6.10
C ALA A 370 24.28 1.78 -5.53
N GLY A 371 24.42 1.60 -4.25
CA GLY A 371 24.87 0.38 -3.61
C GLY A 371 23.93 -0.36 -2.63
N GLY A 372 23.92 -1.73 -2.56
CA GLY A 372 23.53 -2.64 -1.47
C GLY A 372 22.31 -3.60 -1.64
N ALA A 373 22.08 -4.60 -0.76
CA ALA A 373 21.21 -5.79 -0.90
C ALA A 373 19.67 -5.57 -0.93
N ALA A 374 18.91 -6.48 -1.57
CA ALA A 374 17.49 -6.34 -1.87
C ALA A 374 16.57 -6.69 -0.69
N LEU A 375 15.55 -5.85 -0.46
CA LEU A 375 14.39 -6.12 0.39
C LEU A 375 13.23 -6.62 -0.49
N GLU A 376 12.71 -7.83 -0.28
CA GLU A 376 11.76 -8.43 -1.22
C GLU A 376 10.33 -8.62 -0.68
N ASN A 377 10.08 -8.58 0.64
CA ASN A 377 8.77 -8.99 1.19
C ASN A 377 8.29 -8.03 2.30
N GLY A 378 7.40 -7.10 1.96
CA GLY A 378 6.59 -6.36 2.92
C GLY A 378 5.12 -6.69 2.73
N ASP A 379 4.36 -6.89 3.81
CA ASP A 379 2.90 -7.02 3.79
C ASP A 379 2.26 -5.79 4.45
N THR A 380 1.04 -5.42 4.03
CA THR A 380 0.44 -4.13 4.37
C THR A 380 -1.06 -4.21 4.12
N ILE A 381 -1.87 -3.39 4.83
CA ILE A 381 -3.25 -3.12 4.41
C ILE A 381 -3.38 -1.68 3.93
N TYR A 382 -4.25 -1.48 2.97
CA TYR A 382 -4.72 -0.17 2.53
C TYR A 382 -6.24 -0.13 2.57
N LEU A 383 -6.78 1.02 2.98
CA LEU A 383 -8.21 1.30 2.94
C LEU A 383 -8.49 2.75 2.56
N THR A 384 -9.66 2.98 2.01
CA THR A 384 -10.17 4.33 1.74
C THR A 384 -11.65 4.44 2.05
N VAL A 385 -12.06 5.60 2.55
CA VAL A 385 -13.43 5.90 2.94
C VAL A 385 -13.80 7.31 2.47
N ALA A 386 -15.03 7.47 2.00
CA ALA A 386 -15.62 8.78 1.70
C ALA A 386 -16.99 8.90 2.39
N ASP A 387 -17.30 10.07 2.98
CA ASP A 387 -18.59 10.34 3.62
C ASP A 387 -19.52 11.21 2.75
N SER A 388 -20.75 11.44 3.25
CA SER A 388 -21.76 12.23 2.57
C SER A 388 -21.45 13.72 2.48
N ASP A 389 -20.55 14.23 3.32
CA ASP A 389 -20.16 15.64 3.33
C ASP A 389 -19.03 15.91 2.32
N GLY A 390 -18.46 14.86 1.76
CA GLY A 390 -17.41 14.96 0.75
C GLY A 390 -16.00 14.78 1.29
N ASN A 391 -15.84 14.47 2.58
CA ASN A 391 -14.54 14.13 3.13
C ASN A 391 -14.08 12.78 2.61
N MET A 392 -12.78 12.66 2.35
CA MET A 392 -12.18 11.43 1.84
C MET A 392 -10.90 11.12 2.61
N VAL A 393 -10.71 9.85 2.96
CA VAL A 393 -9.52 9.36 3.68
C VAL A 393 -8.84 8.28 2.88
N SER A 394 -7.54 8.47 2.62
CA SER A 394 -6.62 7.48 2.11
C SER A 394 -5.74 7.04 3.27
N LEU A 395 -5.86 5.80 3.74
CA LEU A 395 -5.17 5.30 4.93
C LEU A 395 -4.45 3.99 4.65
N ILE A 396 -3.20 3.92 5.08
CA ILE A 396 -2.36 2.73 4.97
C ILE A 396 -1.75 2.40 6.33
N GLN A 397 -1.73 1.13 6.69
CA GLN A 397 -1.18 0.65 7.96
C GLN A 397 -0.41 -0.66 7.76
N SER A 398 0.66 -0.84 8.51
CA SER A 398 1.50 -2.02 8.33
C SER A 398 2.40 -2.29 9.52
N ASN A 399 2.64 -3.58 9.78
CA ASN A 399 3.72 -4.08 10.63
C ASN A 399 5.02 -4.31 9.85
N TYR A 400 5.05 -4.04 8.56
CA TYR A 400 6.04 -4.25 7.50
C TYR A 400 6.06 -5.70 7.00
N ARG A 401 6.78 -6.64 7.64
CA ARG A 401 6.72 -8.06 7.23
C ARG A 401 5.45 -8.72 7.76
N GLY A 402 5.08 -9.83 7.18
CA GLY A 402 3.93 -10.58 7.64
C GLY A 402 4.02 -10.91 9.13
N MET A 403 3.09 -10.37 9.94
CA MET A 403 3.05 -10.44 11.40
C MET A 403 4.31 -9.83 12.09
N GLY A 404 4.94 -8.82 11.46
CA GLY A 404 6.01 -8.01 12.03
C GLY A 404 7.20 -8.81 12.54
N SER A 405 7.73 -8.37 13.67
CA SER A 405 8.91 -8.95 14.33
C SER A 405 8.67 -10.34 14.97
N GLY A 406 7.42 -10.78 15.09
CA GLY A 406 7.03 -11.93 15.89
C GLY A 406 6.92 -11.63 17.39
N MET A 407 7.45 -10.52 17.87
CA MET A 407 7.41 -10.12 19.27
C MET A 407 5.97 -9.73 19.67
N THR A 408 5.38 -10.51 20.59
CA THR A 408 3.97 -10.39 20.97
C THR A 408 3.88 -10.14 22.48
N PRO A 409 3.76 -8.85 22.91
CA PRO A 409 3.87 -8.52 24.33
C PRO A 409 2.65 -9.00 25.14
N GLY A 410 2.91 -9.75 26.17
CA GLY A 410 2.03 -10.12 27.27
C GLY A 410 0.62 -10.51 26.88
N ASP A 411 -0.36 -9.89 27.55
CA ASP A 411 -1.78 -10.10 27.32
C ASP A 411 -2.42 -9.04 26.41
N LEU A 412 -1.61 -8.31 25.60
CA LEU A 412 -2.10 -7.22 24.75
C LEU A 412 -2.71 -7.69 23.42
N GLY A 413 -2.34 -8.89 22.95
CA GLY A 413 -3.02 -9.56 21.82
C GLY A 413 -2.65 -9.04 20.43
N PHE A 414 -1.53 -8.33 20.28
CA PHE A 414 -0.99 -7.87 18.99
C PHE A 414 0.51 -8.11 18.88
N VAL A 415 1.03 -8.09 17.66
CA VAL A 415 2.46 -8.24 17.37
C VAL A 415 3.08 -6.89 17.10
N LEU A 416 4.35 -6.71 17.53
CA LEU A 416 5.13 -5.51 17.25
C LEU A 416 5.74 -5.54 15.86
N GLN A 417 5.82 -4.38 15.23
CA GLN A 417 6.42 -4.17 13.90
C GLN A 417 7.92 -4.47 13.86
N ASP A 418 8.45 -4.62 12.65
CA ASP A 418 9.86 -4.85 12.38
C ASP A 418 10.50 -3.77 11.48
N ARG A 419 9.97 -2.53 11.52
CA ARG A 419 10.41 -1.44 10.63
C ARG A 419 11.86 -1.02 10.80
N GLY A 420 12.47 -1.25 11.97
CA GLY A 420 13.88 -0.98 12.18
C GLY A 420 14.81 -1.76 11.24
N GLU A 421 14.37 -2.89 10.68
CA GLU A 421 15.08 -3.60 9.61
C GLU A 421 15.39 -2.70 8.40
N LEU A 422 14.59 -1.66 8.20
CA LEU A 422 14.69 -0.76 7.05
C LEU A 422 15.77 0.32 7.19
N PHE A 423 16.49 0.40 8.29
CA PHE A 423 17.69 1.21 8.40
C PHE A 423 18.89 0.61 7.65
N SER A 424 19.82 1.47 7.26
CA SER A 424 21.18 1.08 6.85
C SER A 424 22.09 0.97 8.08
N LEU A 425 23.08 0.09 8.04
CA LEU A 425 24.19 0.08 9.00
C LEU A 425 25.46 0.71 8.41
N GLU A 426 25.40 1.24 7.19
CA GLU A 426 26.52 1.91 6.52
C GLU A 426 26.70 3.33 7.05
N ARG A 427 27.84 3.62 7.69
CA ARG A 427 28.17 4.96 8.18
C ARG A 427 28.19 5.99 7.05
N GLY A 428 27.51 7.11 7.28
CA GLY A 428 27.39 8.19 6.30
C GLY A 428 26.23 8.02 5.31
N HIS A 429 25.49 6.91 5.35
CA HIS A 429 24.26 6.77 4.58
C HIS A 429 23.15 7.64 5.20
N PRO A 430 22.32 8.39 4.42
CA PRO A 430 21.25 9.21 4.98
C PRO A 430 20.28 8.45 5.88
N ASN A 431 19.98 7.20 5.56
CA ASN A 431 19.11 6.33 6.33
C ASN A 431 19.90 5.41 7.29
N VAL A 432 21.12 5.79 7.73
CA VAL A 432 21.87 5.04 8.73
C VAL A 432 21.11 5.01 10.05
N TYR A 433 21.24 3.90 10.79
CA TYR A 433 20.63 3.77 12.10
C TYR A 433 21.14 4.85 13.06
N GLU A 434 20.21 5.55 13.68
CA GLU A 434 20.45 6.50 14.76
C GLU A 434 19.35 6.38 15.82
N PRO A 435 19.67 6.52 17.11
CA PRO A 435 18.68 6.53 18.19
C PRO A 435 17.64 7.65 18.00
N GLY A 436 16.36 7.33 18.16
CA GLY A 436 15.27 8.31 18.02
C GLY A 436 14.93 8.71 16.59
N LYS A 437 15.53 8.11 15.58
CA LYS A 437 15.25 8.32 14.16
C LYS A 437 14.10 7.44 13.68
N ARG A 438 13.32 7.94 12.72
CA ARG A 438 12.34 7.11 12.02
C ARG A 438 13.01 6.27 10.93
N PRO A 439 12.72 4.97 10.84
CA PRO A 439 13.19 4.15 9.73
C PRO A 439 12.55 4.59 8.41
N PHE A 440 13.20 4.31 7.29
CA PHE A 440 12.58 4.37 5.98
C PHE A 440 11.27 3.58 5.97
N GLN A 441 10.24 4.13 5.33
CA GLN A 441 8.90 3.54 5.29
C GLN A 441 8.48 3.16 3.87
N THR A 442 7.89 1.96 3.75
CA THR A 442 7.34 1.49 2.46
C THR A 442 5.86 1.85 2.28
N ILE A 443 5.16 2.26 3.34
CA ILE A 443 3.74 2.60 3.28
C ILE A 443 3.53 3.99 2.68
N ILE A 444 2.62 4.08 1.71
CA ILE A 444 2.26 5.31 0.99
C ILE A 444 0.75 5.34 0.73
N PRO A 445 -0.01 6.24 1.34
CA PRO A 445 -1.35 6.58 0.88
C PRO A 445 -1.24 7.57 -0.28
N ALA A 446 -2.15 7.50 -1.26
CA ALA A 446 -2.14 8.43 -2.39
C ALA A 446 -3.48 9.15 -2.55
N PHE A 447 -3.43 10.32 -3.14
CA PHE A 447 -4.61 11.14 -3.43
C PHE A 447 -4.44 11.85 -4.79
N VAL A 448 -5.55 12.13 -5.46
CA VAL A 448 -5.56 12.88 -6.72
C VAL A 448 -6.55 14.00 -6.64
N LEU A 449 -6.10 15.21 -7.00
CA LEU A 449 -6.97 16.34 -7.30
C LEU A 449 -7.04 16.55 -8.81
N ARG A 450 -8.16 17.09 -9.27
CA ARG A 450 -8.32 17.62 -10.61
C ARG A 450 -9.02 18.97 -10.55
N ASP A 451 -8.43 19.98 -11.15
CA ASP A 451 -8.95 21.36 -11.10
C ASP A 451 -9.19 21.85 -9.65
N GLY A 452 -8.31 21.46 -8.73
CA GLY A 452 -8.39 21.81 -7.30
C GLY A 452 -9.48 21.07 -6.51
N LYS A 453 -10.15 20.07 -7.11
CA LYS A 453 -11.21 19.28 -6.47
C LYS A 453 -10.76 17.85 -6.21
N PRO A 454 -11.26 17.19 -5.14
CA PRO A 454 -10.92 15.81 -4.84
C PRO A 454 -11.47 14.89 -5.94
N LEU A 455 -10.57 14.19 -6.62
CA LEU A 455 -10.94 13.23 -7.67
C LEU A 455 -10.90 11.80 -7.13
N MET A 456 -9.77 11.38 -6.54
CA MET A 456 -9.58 9.99 -6.18
C MET A 456 -8.68 9.84 -4.94
N SER A 457 -9.08 8.97 -4.02
CA SER A 457 -8.21 8.41 -2.98
C SER A 457 -7.93 6.95 -3.30
N PHE A 458 -6.66 6.54 -3.33
CA PHE A 458 -6.29 5.19 -3.73
C PHE A 458 -4.98 4.72 -3.12
N GLY A 459 -4.74 3.42 -3.15
CA GLY A 459 -3.46 2.84 -2.78
C GLY A 459 -3.29 1.42 -3.28
N VAL A 460 -2.04 1.03 -3.43
CA VAL A 460 -1.62 -0.33 -3.79
C VAL A 460 -0.63 -0.81 -2.72
N MET A 461 -1.06 -1.69 -1.83
CA MET A 461 -0.20 -2.29 -0.81
C MET A 461 0.88 -3.20 -1.42
N GLY A 462 1.89 -3.62 -0.63
CA GLY A 462 2.88 -4.61 -1.07
C GLY A 462 4.33 -4.14 -1.05
N GLY A 463 4.78 -3.46 0.00
CA GLY A 463 6.17 -3.06 0.19
C GLY A 463 6.71 -2.20 -0.97
N ALA A 464 7.79 -2.63 -1.61
CA ALA A 464 8.40 -1.93 -2.76
C ALA A 464 7.56 -1.97 -4.06
N MET A 465 6.44 -2.70 -4.06
CA MET A 465 5.46 -2.66 -5.16
C MET A 465 4.61 -1.37 -5.13
N GLN A 466 4.45 -0.72 -3.99
CA GLN A 466 3.54 0.41 -3.82
C GLN A 466 3.79 1.55 -4.84
N PRO A 467 5.00 2.14 -4.98
CA PRO A 467 5.22 3.18 -5.99
C PRO A 467 4.99 2.69 -7.42
N GLN A 468 5.35 1.44 -7.70
CA GLN A 468 5.14 0.82 -9.03
C GLN A 468 3.65 0.64 -9.32
N GLY A 469 2.88 0.23 -8.30
CA GLY A 469 1.44 0.07 -8.39
C GLY A 469 0.73 1.40 -8.57
N HIS A 470 1.05 2.41 -7.75
CA HIS A 470 0.47 3.75 -7.87
C HIS A 470 0.68 4.34 -9.26
N THR A 471 1.91 4.24 -9.78
CA THR A 471 2.22 4.69 -11.14
C THR A 471 1.39 3.96 -12.19
N GLN A 472 1.26 2.63 -12.10
CA GLN A 472 0.48 1.84 -13.06
C GLN A 472 -1.01 2.17 -13.01
N ILE A 473 -1.60 2.39 -11.81
CA ILE A 473 -2.99 2.80 -11.67
C ILE A 473 -3.24 4.14 -12.36
N VAL A 474 -2.41 5.16 -12.08
CA VAL A 474 -2.56 6.49 -12.70
C VAL A 474 -2.41 6.40 -14.22
N VAL A 475 -1.40 5.70 -14.72
CA VAL A 475 -1.17 5.51 -16.17
C VAL A 475 -2.33 4.75 -16.82
N ASN A 476 -2.84 3.69 -16.18
CA ASN A 476 -3.97 2.92 -16.71
C ASN A 476 -5.22 3.78 -16.92
N MET A 477 -5.50 4.69 -15.98
CA MET A 477 -6.64 5.58 -16.09
C MET A 477 -6.40 6.74 -17.06
N VAL A 478 -5.25 7.40 -16.97
CA VAL A 478 -4.97 8.64 -17.72
C VAL A 478 -4.57 8.35 -19.17
N ASP A 479 -3.66 7.40 -19.41
CA ASP A 479 -3.14 7.12 -20.74
C ASP A 479 -3.94 6.05 -21.50
N PHE A 480 -4.47 5.04 -20.80
CA PHE A 480 -5.19 3.95 -21.43
C PHE A 480 -6.72 4.04 -21.29
N GLY A 481 -7.22 5.03 -20.55
CA GLY A 481 -8.67 5.30 -20.43
C GLY A 481 -9.47 4.24 -19.67
N MET A 482 -8.79 3.42 -18.84
CA MET A 482 -9.45 2.43 -18.01
C MET A 482 -10.30 3.09 -16.92
N ASN A 483 -11.43 2.51 -16.58
CA ASN A 483 -12.20 2.93 -15.42
C ASN A 483 -11.51 2.52 -14.10
N LEU A 484 -12.05 2.96 -12.96
CA LEU A 484 -11.45 2.76 -11.65
C LEU A 484 -11.22 1.27 -11.31
N GLN A 485 -12.17 0.40 -11.65
CA GLN A 485 -12.08 -1.05 -11.38
C GLN A 485 -11.11 -1.74 -12.36
N GLU A 486 -11.18 -1.41 -13.64
CA GLU A 486 -10.31 -1.95 -14.68
C GLU A 486 -8.85 -1.62 -14.41
N ALA A 487 -8.55 -0.38 -14.00
CA ALA A 487 -7.20 0.03 -13.64
C ALA A 487 -6.59 -0.86 -12.53
N GLY A 488 -7.42 -1.30 -11.58
CA GLY A 488 -7.03 -2.23 -10.54
C GLY A 488 -6.89 -3.67 -10.99
N ASP A 489 -7.82 -4.16 -11.83
CA ASP A 489 -7.85 -5.56 -12.29
C ASP A 489 -6.83 -5.85 -13.40
N ALA A 490 -6.35 -4.83 -14.10
CA ALA A 490 -5.36 -4.95 -15.18
C ALA A 490 -4.10 -5.70 -14.73
N PRO A 491 -3.53 -6.56 -15.59
CA PRO A 491 -2.26 -7.23 -15.30
C PRO A 491 -1.16 -6.24 -14.97
N ARG A 492 -0.35 -6.54 -13.94
CA ARG A 492 0.71 -5.68 -13.44
C ARG A 492 2.11 -6.19 -13.78
N LEU A 493 3.01 -5.22 -13.92
CA LEU A 493 4.44 -5.43 -13.89
C LEU A 493 4.96 -5.14 -12.48
N ARG A 494 5.90 -5.96 -12.01
CA ARG A 494 6.72 -5.70 -10.83
C ARG A 494 8.20 -5.86 -11.19
N HIS A 495 9.04 -4.92 -10.80
CA HIS A 495 10.49 -5.02 -10.89
C HIS A 495 11.09 -5.16 -9.49
N SER A 496 11.94 -6.16 -9.29
CA SER A 496 12.70 -6.42 -8.06
C SER A 496 14.20 -6.29 -8.26
N GLY A 497 14.97 -6.20 -7.18
CA GLY A 497 16.43 -6.14 -7.23
C GLY A 497 17.00 -4.75 -7.55
N SER A 498 16.24 -3.66 -7.38
CA SER A 498 16.79 -2.29 -7.37
C SER A 498 17.51 -2.00 -6.07
N SER A 499 18.36 -0.99 -6.09
CA SER A 499 19.02 -0.45 -4.90
C SER A 499 18.03 -0.05 -3.81
N GLN A 500 18.44 -0.11 -2.54
CA GLN A 500 17.58 0.04 -1.37
C GLN A 500 18.14 1.06 -0.37
N PRO A 501 17.29 1.77 0.38
CA PRO A 501 17.74 2.66 1.46
C PRO A 501 18.46 1.98 2.62
N THR A 502 18.47 0.65 2.64
CA THR A 502 19.20 -0.18 3.61
C THR A 502 20.66 -0.42 3.22
N GLY A 503 21.10 0.12 2.08
CA GLY A 503 22.45 -0.05 1.56
C GLY A 503 22.60 -1.09 0.44
N GLY A 504 21.48 -1.72 -0.03
CA GLY A 504 21.51 -2.72 -1.12
C GLY A 504 21.66 -2.15 -2.54
N THR A 505 22.56 -2.72 -3.45
CA THR A 505 22.77 -2.27 -4.85
C THR A 505 22.01 -3.12 -5.87
N MET A 506 21.53 -2.46 -6.93
CA MET A 506 21.03 -3.16 -8.11
C MET A 506 22.17 -3.90 -8.82
N THR A 507 21.98 -5.19 -9.08
CA THR A 507 22.91 -6.02 -9.84
C THR A 507 22.24 -6.54 -11.12
N ASP A 508 22.96 -6.47 -12.24
CA ASP A 508 22.52 -6.99 -13.55
C ASP A 508 21.10 -6.54 -13.98
N GLY A 509 20.73 -5.30 -13.61
CA GLY A 509 19.45 -4.68 -13.99
C GLY A 509 18.23 -5.18 -13.23
N GLY A 510 18.39 -5.97 -12.17
CA GLY A 510 17.28 -6.56 -11.42
C GLY A 510 16.45 -7.58 -12.22
N THR A 511 15.21 -7.81 -11.80
CA THR A 511 14.32 -8.80 -12.42
C THR A 511 12.92 -8.23 -12.63
N VAL A 512 12.40 -8.34 -13.84
CA VAL A 512 11.03 -7.98 -14.20
C VAL A 512 10.13 -9.20 -14.01
N HIS A 513 9.04 -9.03 -13.30
CA HIS A 513 7.97 -10.01 -13.10
C HIS A 513 6.73 -9.50 -13.80
N LEU A 514 6.17 -10.30 -14.68
CA LEU A 514 4.92 -10.01 -15.38
C LEU A 514 3.82 -10.91 -14.86
N GLU A 515 2.70 -10.33 -14.51
CA GLU A 515 1.51 -11.09 -14.16
C GLU A 515 0.94 -11.80 -15.40
N HIS A 516 0.10 -12.81 -15.20
CA HIS A 516 -0.59 -13.45 -16.32
C HIS A 516 -1.50 -12.42 -17.04
N GLY A 517 -1.50 -12.43 -18.36
CA GLY A 517 -2.29 -11.50 -19.20
C GLY A 517 -1.44 -10.72 -20.21
N PHE A 518 -0.12 -10.74 -20.09
CA PHE A 518 0.77 -10.18 -21.10
C PHE A 518 1.12 -11.20 -22.19
N ASP A 519 1.18 -10.73 -23.46
CA ASP A 519 1.47 -11.56 -24.61
C ASP A 519 2.90 -12.16 -24.55
N GLN A 520 3.06 -13.38 -25.03
CA GLN A 520 4.35 -14.04 -25.14
C GLN A 520 5.34 -13.31 -26.08
N ALA A 521 4.84 -12.54 -27.04
CA ALA A 521 5.68 -11.69 -27.87
C ALA A 521 6.34 -10.57 -27.07
N VAL A 522 5.63 -10.01 -26.10
CA VAL A 522 6.14 -8.99 -25.19
C VAL A 522 7.27 -9.56 -24.32
N HIS A 523 7.08 -10.77 -23.76
CA HIS A 523 8.14 -11.45 -22.99
C HIS A 523 9.42 -11.62 -23.82
N ARG A 524 9.31 -12.08 -25.07
CA ARG A 524 10.48 -12.24 -25.95
C ARG A 524 11.16 -10.92 -26.25
N GLU A 525 10.40 -9.86 -26.47
CA GLU A 525 10.96 -8.54 -26.77
C GLU A 525 11.68 -7.93 -25.57
N LEU A 526 11.13 -8.06 -24.37
CA LEU A 526 11.80 -7.62 -23.14
C LEU A 526 13.12 -8.37 -22.91
N LEU A 527 13.13 -9.69 -23.14
CA LEU A 527 14.37 -10.49 -23.09
C LEU A 527 15.38 -10.02 -24.15
N ARG A 528 14.94 -9.70 -25.38
CA ARG A 528 15.80 -9.17 -26.46
C ARG A 528 16.45 -7.85 -26.05
N ARG A 529 15.72 -6.96 -25.36
CA ARG A 529 16.24 -5.70 -24.81
C ARG A 529 17.14 -5.92 -23.60
N GLY A 530 17.29 -7.15 -23.13
CA GLY A 530 18.21 -7.52 -22.05
C GLY A 530 17.60 -7.47 -20.65
N HIS A 531 16.28 -7.34 -20.49
CA HIS A 531 15.64 -7.56 -19.19
C HIS A 531 15.76 -9.02 -18.76
N ARG A 532 15.87 -9.25 -17.46
CA ARG A 532 15.69 -10.57 -16.86
C ARG A 532 14.23 -10.73 -16.47
N LEU A 533 13.62 -11.84 -16.85
CA LEU A 533 12.24 -12.14 -16.46
C LEU A 533 12.22 -13.17 -15.33
N GLY A 534 11.42 -12.91 -14.31
CA GLY A 534 11.18 -13.79 -13.16
C GLY A 534 9.81 -14.47 -13.21
N GLY A 535 9.48 -15.22 -12.14
CA GLY A 535 8.17 -15.87 -12.00
C GLY A 535 7.03 -14.86 -11.83
N SER A 536 5.82 -15.28 -12.18
CA SER A 536 4.58 -14.49 -12.13
C SER A 536 3.74 -14.73 -10.87
N ASN A 537 4.29 -15.41 -9.87
CA ASN A 537 3.54 -15.89 -8.71
C ASN A 537 3.56 -14.89 -7.56
N GLY A 538 2.58 -13.97 -7.53
CA GLY A 538 2.34 -13.06 -6.41
C GLY A 538 3.28 -11.84 -6.33
N GLY A 539 3.05 -10.99 -5.32
CA GLY A 539 3.85 -9.80 -5.08
C GLY A 539 3.45 -8.58 -5.92
N PHE A 540 2.27 -8.60 -6.56
CA PHE A 540 1.76 -7.52 -7.40
C PHE A 540 0.88 -6.50 -6.64
N GLY A 541 0.89 -6.58 -5.32
CA GLY A 541 0.17 -5.67 -4.45
C GLY A 541 -1.30 -6.02 -4.26
N GLY A 542 -2.06 -5.06 -3.77
CA GLY A 542 -3.51 -5.12 -3.60
C GLY A 542 -4.06 -3.70 -3.66
N TYR A 543 -5.09 -3.47 -4.46
CA TYR A 543 -5.62 -2.14 -4.78
C TYR A 543 -7.01 -1.91 -4.20
N GLN A 544 -7.20 -0.72 -3.62
CA GLN A 544 -8.47 -0.17 -3.23
C GLN A 544 -8.54 1.29 -3.69
N ALA A 545 -9.69 1.75 -4.14
CA ALA A 545 -9.87 3.16 -4.52
C ALA A 545 -11.32 3.63 -4.37
N ILE A 546 -11.45 4.94 -4.16
CA ILE A 546 -12.72 5.67 -4.27
C ILE A 546 -12.46 6.88 -5.15
N MET A 547 -13.34 7.10 -6.14
CA MET A 547 -13.34 8.28 -6.99
C MET A 547 -14.66 9.04 -6.83
N LYS A 548 -14.61 10.38 -6.86
CA LYS A 548 -15.79 11.24 -6.79
C LYS A 548 -16.10 11.80 -8.17
N ASP A 549 -17.33 11.58 -8.61
CA ASP A 549 -17.94 12.26 -9.75
C ASP A 549 -18.65 13.51 -9.24
N HIS A 550 -18.14 14.67 -9.60
CA HIS A 550 -18.69 15.97 -9.17
C HIS A 550 -19.92 16.39 -10.00
N ASP A 551 -20.07 15.87 -11.21
CA ASP A 551 -21.19 16.23 -12.11
C ASP A 551 -22.45 15.46 -11.71
N GLU A 552 -22.32 14.17 -11.46
CA GLU A 552 -23.42 13.30 -11.02
C GLU A 552 -23.61 13.26 -9.49
N GLY A 553 -22.62 13.73 -8.73
CA GLY A 553 -22.67 13.76 -7.26
C GLY A 553 -22.57 12.39 -6.60
N VAL A 554 -21.89 11.42 -7.23
CA VAL A 554 -21.75 10.05 -6.74
C VAL A 554 -20.29 9.68 -6.49
N TYR A 555 -20.10 8.58 -5.75
CA TYR A 555 -18.81 7.91 -5.58
C TYR A 555 -18.74 6.63 -6.41
N TYR A 556 -17.61 6.40 -7.05
CA TYR A 556 -17.22 5.11 -7.60
C TYR A 556 -16.25 4.43 -6.66
N GLY A 557 -16.45 3.15 -6.37
CA GLY A 557 -15.58 2.35 -5.52
C GLY A 557 -15.03 1.15 -6.28
N ALA A 558 -13.75 0.85 -6.05
CA ALA A 558 -13.07 -0.31 -6.63
C ALA A 558 -12.27 -1.08 -5.57
N SER A 559 -12.29 -2.40 -5.71
CA SER A 559 -11.47 -3.36 -4.97
C SER A 559 -11.12 -4.50 -5.90
N GLU A 560 -9.84 -4.77 -6.08
CA GLU A 560 -9.35 -5.75 -7.05
C GLU A 560 -9.26 -7.17 -6.47
N SER A 561 -9.04 -8.16 -7.32
CA SER A 561 -9.16 -9.59 -6.98
C SER A 561 -7.91 -10.23 -6.35
N ARG A 562 -6.78 -9.51 -6.20
CA ARG A 562 -5.55 -10.05 -5.57
C ARG A 562 -5.60 -10.08 -4.05
N LYS A 563 -6.63 -9.48 -3.47
CA LYS A 563 -6.94 -9.52 -2.04
C LYS A 563 -8.39 -9.97 -1.84
N ASP A 564 -8.75 -10.33 -0.60
CA ASP A 564 -10.11 -10.73 -0.23
C ASP A 564 -11.07 -9.53 -0.11
N GLY A 565 -10.71 -8.38 -0.67
CA GLY A 565 -11.32 -7.09 -0.44
C GLY A 565 -12.70 -6.85 -1.04
N GLN A 566 -13.29 -5.73 -0.62
CA GLN A 566 -14.57 -5.24 -1.11
C GLN A 566 -14.58 -3.72 -1.18
N ALA A 567 -15.21 -3.17 -2.24
CA ALA A 567 -15.75 -1.83 -2.25
C ALA A 567 -17.27 -1.91 -2.10
N ALA A 568 -17.84 -1.06 -1.27
CA ALA A 568 -19.29 -0.96 -1.07
C ALA A 568 -19.68 0.46 -0.65
N GLY A 569 -20.94 0.84 -0.98
CA GLY A 569 -21.47 2.17 -0.66
C GLY A 569 -22.98 2.14 -0.43
N TYR A 570 -23.57 3.29 -0.09
CA TYR A 570 -25.02 3.42 0.15
C TYR A 570 -25.55 4.77 -0.33
#